data_f6f2c5989b6ae62a7eb065ff3905e240
#
_entry.id   f6f2c5989b6ae62a7eb065ff3905e240
#
_cell.length_a   1.000
_cell.length_b   1.000
_cell.length_c   1.000
_cell.angle_alpha   90.00
_cell.angle_beta   90.00
_cell.angle_gamma   90.00
#
_symmetry.space_group_name_H-M   'P 1'
#
loop_
_entity.id
_entity.type
_entity.pdbx_description
1 polymer ?
#
loop_
_entity_poly.entity_id
_entity_poly.type
_entity_poly.pdbx_seq_one_letter_code
_entity_poly.pdbx_strand_id
1 'polypeptide(L)'
;MEGKIKIWIDEAWRWPWLWPVVACALCFNPKNKPDKSFLEKINDSKKISEKKREQIYNELIKLSIWDNPKVFFGVWVVDNYLIDEINIKQANKEAMRRSLVELLRKIDNDNINSVIIDWNDNYKFDELKKQAIFIVWWDWKVVEIWAASIIAKVFRDKLMSTYSELYPDLNLENHKWYWTKKHKEYLSNKWKITWIHRLSYKPIKKILEAKPKLLLHICCWPDATVPIMDLKEKYDITCFWYDPNIQPKKEYDKRLKHFKKVCEIEKVPYIEWSYDVDNFMKEIKWLENTPERWDKCTNCYDMRLRKTAELAKELWINDWTTTLNISPHKDLEKMFKIWDKYDLKHKLNFLKIAFRKNKWFERSVEYTKKHNIYRQNYCGCVYSDTFPEKYK
;
A
#
# COMPACT_ATOMS: atom_id res chain seq x y z
N MET A 1 1.44 -4.30 -56.83
CA MET A 1 1.10 -4.35 -55.36
C MET A 1 1.31 -2.97 -54.68
N GLU A 2 1.34 -1.93 -55.45
CA GLU A 2 1.42 -0.54 -54.96
C GLU A 2 0.07 -0.09 -54.40
N GLY A 3 0.03 0.38 -53.19
CA GLY A 3 -1.15 0.98 -52.57
C GLY A 3 -1.80 0.20 -51.42
N LYS A 4 -1.29 -0.99 -51.02
CA LYS A 4 -1.88 -1.74 -49.90
C LYS A 4 -1.37 -1.27 -48.56
N ILE A 5 -2.29 -1.05 -47.62
CA ILE A 5 -2.03 -0.54 -46.27
C ILE A 5 -1.59 -1.67 -45.32
N LYS A 6 -0.52 -1.44 -44.58
CA LYS A 6 -0.12 -2.28 -43.44
C LYS A 6 -0.34 -1.49 -42.18
N ILE A 7 -1.08 -2.05 -41.24
CA ILE A 7 -1.37 -1.44 -39.93
C ILE A 7 -0.49 -2.11 -38.89
N TRP A 8 0.06 -1.31 -37.97
CA TRP A 8 0.87 -1.75 -36.87
C TRP A 8 0.29 -1.24 -35.57
N ILE A 9 0.21 -2.10 -34.57
CA ILE A 9 -0.39 -1.78 -33.27
C ILE A 9 0.60 -2.10 -32.18
N ASP A 10 0.81 -1.15 -31.28
CA ASP A 10 1.62 -1.31 -30.07
C ASP A 10 0.96 -0.60 -28.89
N GLU A 11 1.35 -0.96 -27.67
CA GLU A 11 0.87 -0.38 -26.44
C GLU A 11 1.96 0.23 -25.57
N ALA A 12 1.55 1.06 -24.65
CA ALA A 12 2.40 1.63 -23.62
C ALA A 12 1.89 1.25 -22.23
N TRP A 13 2.83 0.72 -21.40
CA TRP A 13 2.66 0.63 -19.94
C TRP A 13 1.66 -0.40 -19.41
N ARG A 14 1.79 -1.63 -19.79
CA ARG A 14 1.06 -2.77 -19.23
C ARG A 14 1.34 -3.02 -17.74
N TRP A 15 2.55 -2.79 -17.25
CA TRP A 15 3.02 -3.21 -15.93
C TRP A 15 2.86 -2.21 -14.77
N PRO A 16 2.71 -0.88 -14.97
CA PRO A 16 2.55 0.05 -13.85
C PRO A 16 1.32 -0.22 -12.99
N TRP A 17 1.39 0.14 -11.73
CA TRP A 17 0.30 -0.03 -10.76
C TRP A 17 -0.70 1.12 -10.78
N LEU A 18 -0.40 2.12 -11.56
CA LEU A 18 -1.17 3.34 -11.74
C LEU A 18 -1.59 3.45 -13.21
N TRP A 19 -2.83 3.89 -13.42
CA TRP A 19 -3.30 4.52 -14.65
C TRP A 19 -3.52 3.67 -15.88
N PRO A 20 -3.99 4.37 -16.94
CA PRO A 20 -4.48 3.68 -18.11
C PRO A 20 -3.38 2.92 -18.84
N VAL A 21 -3.82 1.96 -19.60
CA VAL A 21 -3.08 1.43 -20.73
C VAL A 21 -3.45 2.24 -21.98
N VAL A 22 -2.46 2.58 -22.79
CA VAL A 22 -2.64 3.32 -24.03
C VAL A 22 -2.16 2.47 -25.19
N ALA A 23 -2.98 2.33 -26.22
CA ALA A 23 -2.59 1.65 -27.46
C ALA A 23 -2.69 2.62 -28.64
N CYS A 24 -1.82 2.41 -29.62
CA CYS A 24 -1.81 3.13 -30.89
C CYS A 24 -1.80 2.15 -32.06
N ALA A 25 -2.75 2.32 -32.98
CA ALA A 25 -2.73 1.70 -34.28
C ALA A 25 -2.24 2.75 -35.31
N LEU A 26 -1.29 2.39 -36.18
CA LEU A 26 -0.65 3.32 -37.10
C LEU A 26 -0.44 2.66 -38.44
N CYS A 27 -0.57 3.45 -39.51
CA CYS A 27 -0.05 3.11 -40.84
C CYS A 27 0.52 4.35 -41.55
N PHE A 28 1.49 4.14 -42.41
CA PHE A 28 1.94 5.17 -43.36
C PHE A 28 1.09 5.14 -44.64
N ASN A 29 0.81 6.32 -45.17
CA ASN A 29 0.08 6.42 -46.40
C ASN A 29 0.92 5.80 -47.55
N PRO A 30 0.47 4.74 -48.22
CA PRO A 30 1.27 4.10 -49.26
C PRO A 30 1.48 5.00 -50.51
N LYS A 31 0.57 5.97 -50.73
CA LYS A 31 0.63 6.91 -51.87
C LYS A 31 1.43 8.18 -51.52
N ASN A 32 1.60 8.51 -50.25
CA ASN A 32 2.33 9.68 -49.76
C ASN A 32 3.12 9.35 -48.48
N LYS A 33 4.21 8.63 -48.63
CA LYS A 33 5.02 8.17 -47.50
C LYS A 33 5.80 9.32 -46.86
N PRO A 34 6.09 9.26 -45.55
CA PRO A 34 7.06 10.13 -44.89
C PRO A 34 8.44 10.04 -45.56
N ASP A 35 9.18 11.12 -45.51
CA ASP A 35 10.51 11.21 -46.12
C ASP A 35 11.49 10.24 -45.48
N LYS A 36 12.39 9.65 -46.25
CA LYS A 36 13.37 8.67 -45.77
C LYS A 36 14.22 9.21 -44.62
N SER A 37 14.65 10.45 -44.70
CA SER A 37 15.41 11.16 -43.68
C SER A 37 14.67 11.29 -42.35
N PHE A 38 13.34 11.36 -42.37
CA PHE A 38 12.52 11.31 -41.14
C PHE A 38 12.38 9.89 -40.59
N LEU A 39 12.11 8.92 -41.48
CA LEU A 39 11.97 7.52 -41.07
C LEU A 39 13.24 6.98 -40.40
N GLU A 40 14.43 7.39 -40.86
CA GLU A 40 15.72 7.02 -40.23
C GLU A 40 15.93 7.58 -38.81
N LYS A 41 15.19 8.62 -38.44
CA LYS A 41 15.21 9.16 -37.06
C LYS A 41 14.38 8.36 -36.07
N ILE A 42 13.41 7.58 -36.55
CA ILE A 42 12.53 6.76 -35.76
C ILE A 42 13.30 5.49 -35.31
N ASN A 43 13.31 5.22 -34.04
CA ASN A 43 13.97 4.04 -33.47
C ASN A 43 13.15 3.53 -32.28
N ASP A 44 13.52 2.37 -31.75
CA ASP A 44 12.91 1.78 -30.56
C ASP A 44 12.72 2.85 -29.45
N SER A 45 11.48 3.02 -29.01
CA SER A 45 11.08 4.04 -28.03
C SER A 45 11.86 3.96 -26.72
N LYS A 46 12.42 2.78 -26.38
CA LYS A 46 13.22 2.52 -25.18
C LYS A 46 14.68 2.94 -25.35
N LYS A 47 15.17 3.02 -26.60
CA LYS A 47 16.57 3.34 -26.93
C LYS A 47 16.82 4.81 -27.20
N ILE A 48 15.77 5.62 -27.35
CA ILE A 48 15.86 7.06 -27.59
C ILE A 48 15.51 7.88 -26.35
N SER A 49 16.14 9.06 -26.22
CA SER A 49 15.85 9.98 -25.12
C SER A 49 14.40 10.49 -25.18
N GLU A 50 13.87 10.92 -24.03
CA GLU A 50 12.54 11.49 -23.92
C GLU A 50 12.33 12.69 -24.87
N LYS A 51 13.29 13.62 -24.86
CA LYS A 51 13.27 14.78 -25.77
C LYS A 51 13.22 14.40 -27.24
N LYS A 52 14.02 13.40 -27.65
CA LYS A 52 14.02 12.92 -29.05
C LYS A 52 12.69 12.23 -29.38
N ARG A 53 12.14 11.46 -28.42
CA ARG A 53 10.84 10.79 -28.58
C ARG A 53 9.72 11.80 -28.77
N GLU A 54 9.72 12.88 -27.99
CA GLU A 54 8.73 13.95 -28.11
C GLU A 54 8.87 14.73 -29.44
N GLN A 55 10.09 14.96 -29.90
CA GLN A 55 10.30 15.56 -31.24
C GLN A 55 9.73 14.70 -32.34
N ILE A 56 9.97 13.38 -32.32
CA ILE A 56 9.41 12.45 -33.32
C ILE A 56 7.88 12.41 -33.21
N TYR A 57 7.33 12.36 -32.02
CA TYR A 57 5.89 12.43 -31.79
C TYR A 57 5.27 13.67 -32.42
N ASN A 58 5.81 14.84 -32.14
CA ASN A 58 5.29 16.10 -32.69
C ASN A 58 5.35 16.15 -34.22
N GLU A 59 6.39 15.56 -34.81
CA GLU A 59 6.50 15.46 -36.28
C GLU A 59 5.46 14.47 -36.86
N LEU A 60 5.26 13.30 -36.21
CA LEU A 60 4.21 12.33 -36.59
C LEU A 60 2.81 12.98 -36.56
N ILE A 61 2.52 13.79 -35.51
CA ILE A 61 1.27 14.53 -35.41
C ILE A 61 1.13 15.52 -36.58
N LYS A 62 2.16 16.30 -36.90
CA LYS A 62 2.13 17.23 -38.04
C LYS A 62 1.83 16.49 -39.34
N LEU A 63 2.51 15.36 -39.58
CA LEU A 63 2.32 14.55 -40.78
C LEU A 63 0.94 13.90 -40.90
N SER A 64 0.15 13.90 -39.81
CA SER A 64 -1.21 13.34 -39.79
C SER A 64 -2.33 14.36 -40.03
N ILE A 65 -2.04 15.66 -39.97
CA ILE A 65 -3.06 16.74 -40.00
C ILE A 65 -3.24 17.38 -41.39
N TRP A 66 -2.34 17.13 -42.34
CA TRP A 66 -2.37 17.75 -43.69
C TRP A 66 -3.53 17.26 -44.54
N ASP A 67 -3.92 18.02 -45.56
CA ASP A 67 -4.96 17.63 -46.53
C ASP A 67 -4.65 16.30 -47.25
N ASN A 68 -3.39 15.95 -47.39
CA ASN A 68 -2.93 14.65 -47.85
C ASN A 68 -1.97 14.04 -46.83
N PRO A 69 -2.49 13.41 -45.76
CA PRO A 69 -1.69 12.96 -44.66
C PRO A 69 -0.72 11.85 -45.06
N LYS A 70 0.51 11.95 -44.53
CA LYS A 70 1.55 10.92 -44.67
C LYS A 70 1.43 9.79 -43.66
N VAL A 71 0.76 10.06 -42.53
CA VAL A 71 0.58 9.14 -41.40
C VAL A 71 -0.89 9.12 -40.96
N PHE A 72 -1.45 7.95 -40.80
CA PHE A 72 -2.73 7.75 -40.13
C PHE A 72 -2.53 7.00 -38.85
N PHE A 73 -3.19 7.41 -37.77
CA PHE A 73 -3.18 6.68 -36.54
C PHE A 73 -4.47 6.84 -35.76
N GLY A 74 -4.77 5.85 -34.90
CA GLY A 74 -5.79 5.88 -33.88
C GLY A 74 -5.15 5.60 -32.52
N VAL A 75 -5.52 6.37 -31.50
CA VAL A 75 -5.07 6.16 -30.12
C VAL A 75 -6.27 5.88 -29.25
N TRP A 76 -6.14 4.94 -28.33
CA TRP A 76 -7.17 4.69 -27.34
C TRP A 76 -6.56 4.50 -25.95
N VAL A 77 -7.31 4.95 -24.96
CA VAL A 77 -6.97 4.91 -23.55
C VAL A 77 -7.99 4.03 -22.82
N VAL A 78 -7.52 3.04 -22.09
CA VAL A 78 -8.35 2.25 -21.17
C VAL A 78 -7.92 2.57 -19.76
N ASP A 79 -8.85 3.05 -18.95
CA ASP A 79 -8.61 3.50 -17.60
C ASP A 79 -8.41 2.32 -16.61
N ASN A 80 -8.07 2.66 -15.39
CA ASN A 80 -7.85 1.68 -14.32
C ASN A 80 -9.15 1.00 -13.88
N TYR A 81 -10.31 1.64 -13.99
CA TYR A 81 -11.60 1.03 -13.64
C TYR A 81 -11.89 -0.16 -14.55
N LEU A 82 -11.78 0.04 -15.87
CA LEU A 82 -11.96 -1.06 -16.81
C LEU A 82 -10.85 -2.12 -16.66
N ILE A 83 -9.60 -1.71 -16.34
CA ILE A 83 -8.52 -2.66 -16.04
C ILE A 83 -8.88 -3.53 -14.83
N ASP A 84 -9.46 -2.94 -13.78
CA ASP A 84 -9.84 -3.67 -12.57
C ASP A 84 -11.03 -4.60 -12.81
N GLU A 85 -11.95 -4.23 -13.70
CA GLU A 85 -13.12 -5.02 -14.07
C GLU A 85 -12.76 -6.24 -14.94
N ILE A 86 -12.01 -6.03 -16.02
CA ILE A 86 -11.77 -7.08 -17.03
C ILE A 86 -10.35 -7.65 -17.03
N ASN A 87 -9.49 -7.24 -16.13
CA ASN A 87 -8.04 -7.44 -16.01
C ASN A 87 -7.20 -6.78 -17.13
N ILE A 88 -5.90 -6.61 -16.84
CA ILE A 88 -4.96 -5.89 -17.75
C ILE A 88 -4.82 -6.56 -19.12
N LYS A 89 -4.94 -7.88 -19.22
CA LYS A 89 -4.82 -8.60 -20.49
C LYS A 89 -5.98 -8.24 -21.42
N GLN A 90 -7.20 -8.28 -20.91
CA GLN A 90 -8.41 -7.91 -21.67
C GLN A 90 -8.48 -6.41 -21.92
N ALA A 91 -8.10 -5.60 -20.94
CA ALA A 91 -8.04 -4.14 -21.08
C ALA A 91 -7.06 -3.71 -22.18
N ASN A 92 -5.92 -4.36 -22.26
CA ASN A 92 -4.95 -4.08 -23.34
C ASN A 92 -5.49 -4.50 -24.73
N LYS A 93 -6.13 -5.67 -24.81
CA LYS A 93 -6.84 -6.09 -26.03
C LYS A 93 -7.86 -5.04 -26.46
N GLU A 94 -8.65 -4.53 -25.51
CA GLU A 94 -9.68 -3.52 -25.77
C GLU A 94 -9.07 -2.18 -26.20
N ALA A 95 -7.95 -1.77 -25.59
CA ALA A 95 -7.22 -0.58 -26.01
C ALA A 95 -6.73 -0.70 -27.46
N MET A 96 -6.14 -1.84 -27.81
CA MET A 96 -5.68 -2.12 -29.19
C MET A 96 -6.85 -2.18 -30.18
N ARG A 97 -7.95 -2.86 -29.83
CA ARG A 97 -9.14 -2.94 -30.64
C ARG A 97 -9.72 -1.55 -30.95
N ARG A 98 -9.90 -0.73 -29.92
CA ARG A 98 -10.45 0.62 -30.09
C ARG A 98 -9.49 1.56 -30.82
N SER A 99 -8.19 1.43 -30.60
CA SER A 99 -7.21 2.21 -31.38
C SER A 99 -7.26 1.85 -32.87
N LEU A 100 -7.46 0.57 -33.18
CA LEU A 100 -7.69 0.10 -34.54
C LEU A 100 -8.98 0.68 -35.11
N VAL A 101 -10.11 0.63 -34.41
CA VAL A 101 -11.39 1.21 -34.85
C VAL A 101 -11.24 2.69 -35.17
N GLU A 102 -10.52 3.46 -34.33
CA GLU A 102 -10.25 4.87 -34.63
C GLU A 102 -9.41 5.10 -35.86
N LEU A 103 -8.47 4.21 -36.16
CA LEU A 103 -7.69 4.27 -37.38
C LEU A 103 -8.55 3.91 -38.60
N LEU A 104 -9.38 2.85 -38.53
CA LEU A 104 -10.23 2.37 -39.63
C LEU A 104 -11.26 3.42 -40.11
N ARG A 105 -11.61 4.37 -39.24
CA ARG A 105 -12.47 5.52 -39.64
C ARG A 105 -11.77 6.52 -40.55
N LYS A 106 -10.44 6.45 -40.66
CA LYS A 106 -9.60 7.42 -41.40
C LYS A 106 -9.03 6.86 -42.69
N ILE A 107 -9.16 5.57 -42.94
CA ILE A 107 -8.57 4.87 -44.08
C ILE A 107 -9.60 4.00 -44.79
N ASP A 108 -9.31 3.63 -46.04
CA ASP A 108 -10.12 2.69 -46.80
C ASP A 108 -9.81 1.23 -46.36
N ASN A 109 -10.81 0.58 -45.80
CA ASN A 109 -10.68 -0.78 -45.24
C ASN A 109 -10.46 -1.86 -46.29
N ASP A 110 -10.87 -1.63 -47.57
CA ASP A 110 -10.70 -2.58 -48.67
C ASP A 110 -9.23 -2.67 -49.11
N ASN A 111 -8.45 -1.65 -48.82
CA ASN A 111 -7.04 -1.58 -49.16
C ASN A 111 -6.11 -2.17 -48.05
N ILE A 112 -6.64 -2.68 -46.96
CA ILE A 112 -5.81 -3.25 -45.87
C ILE A 112 -5.24 -4.59 -46.34
N ASN A 113 -3.90 -4.69 -46.30
CA ASN A 113 -3.19 -5.92 -46.58
C ASN A 113 -3.01 -6.81 -45.31
N SER A 114 -2.56 -6.18 -44.25
CA SER A 114 -2.30 -6.88 -42.99
C SER A 114 -2.39 -5.93 -41.80
N VAL A 115 -2.78 -6.49 -40.64
CA VAL A 115 -2.72 -5.84 -39.34
C VAL A 115 -1.72 -6.64 -38.49
N ILE A 116 -0.70 -6.00 -38.00
CA ILE A 116 0.41 -6.62 -37.27
C ILE A 116 0.45 -6.01 -35.87
N ILE A 117 0.53 -6.85 -34.86
CA ILE A 117 0.42 -6.49 -33.45
C ILE A 117 1.64 -7.02 -32.71
N ASP A 118 2.33 -6.17 -31.96
CA ASP A 118 3.40 -6.61 -31.06
C ASP A 118 2.80 -7.18 -29.78
N TRP A 119 2.47 -8.47 -29.82
CA TRP A 119 1.81 -9.15 -28.71
C TRP A 119 1.99 -10.67 -28.77
N ASN A 120 2.03 -11.29 -27.58
CA ASN A 120 2.27 -12.73 -27.41
C ASN A 120 1.00 -13.61 -27.30
N ASP A 121 -0.16 -13.09 -27.69
CA ASP A 121 -1.42 -13.80 -27.56
C ASP A 121 -2.28 -13.61 -28.81
N ASN A 122 -2.94 -14.66 -29.25
CA ASN A 122 -3.81 -14.63 -30.40
C ASN A 122 -5.25 -14.31 -29.99
N TYR A 123 -5.83 -13.26 -30.53
CA TYR A 123 -7.24 -13.00 -30.42
C TYR A 123 -7.81 -12.40 -31.72
N LYS A 124 -9.10 -12.59 -31.94
CA LYS A 124 -9.77 -12.13 -33.12
C LYS A 124 -10.32 -10.72 -32.93
N PHE A 125 -10.14 -9.87 -33.95
CA PHE A 125 -10.81 -8.60 -34.05
C PHE A 125 -11.94 -8.72 -35.07
N ASP A 126 -13.19 -8.55 -34.62
CA ASP A 126 -14.37 -8.69 -35.47
C ASP A 126 -14.48 -7.59 -36.51
N GLU A 127 -13.77 -6.49 -36.28
CA GLU A 127 -13.69 -5.35 -37.22
C GLU A 127 -12.80 -5.63 -38.45
N LEU A 128 -12.06 -6.71 -38.44
CA LEU A 128 -11.14 -7.06 -39.53
C LEU A 128 -11.71 -8.14 -40.42
N LYS A 129 -11.68 -7.89 -41.75
CA LYS A 129 -11.97 -8.94 -42.75
C LYS A 129 -10.93 -10.06 -42.77
N LYS A 130 -9.72 -9.78 -42.33
CA LYS A 130 -8.60 -10.74 -42.24
C LYS A 130 -8.11 -10.83 -40.82
N GLN A 131 -7.60 -12.00 -40.42
CA GLN A 131 -7.01 -12.21 -39.11
C GLN A 131 -5.76 -11.34 -38.93
N ALA A 132 -5.60 -10.72 -37.75
CA ALA A 132 -4.40 -10.01 -37.38
C ALA A 132 -3.22 -10.98 -37.21
N ILE A 133 -2.02 -10.50 -37.52
CA ILE A 133 -0.77 -11.24 -37.36
C ILE A 133 -0.15 -10.79 -36.04
N PHE A 134 0.05 -11.71 -35.10
CA PHE A 134 0.68 -11.46 -33.81
C PHE A 134 2.14 -11.82 -33.90
N ILE A 135 3.00 -10.91 -33.54
CA ILE A 135 4.45 -11.09 -33.61
C ILE A 135 5.01 -10.77 -32.22
N VAL A 136 5.75 -11.73 -31.67
CA VAL A 136 6.49 -11.54 -30.42
C VAL A 136 7.93 -11.47 -30.78
N TRP A 137 8.47 -10.27 -31.06
CA TRP A 137 9.91 -10.22 -31.29
C TRP A 137 10.58 -8.86 -31.16
N TRP A 138 11.62 -8.84 -30.43
CA TRP A 138 12.60 -7.78 -30.18
C TRP A 138 13.48 -7.43 -31.39
N ASP A 139 13.49 -8.26 -32.46
CA ASP A 139 14.49 -8.20 -33.52
C ASP A 139 14.02 -7.54 -34.84
N TRP A 140 12.74 -7.23 -34.97
CA TRP A 140 12.24 -6.60 -36.17
C TRP A 140 12.39 -5.08 -36.09
N LYS A 141 13.36 -4.56 -36.84
CA LYS A 141 13.57 -3.10 -37.05
C LYS A 141 12.47 -2.54 -37.95
N VAL A 142 11.23 -2.51 -37.46
CA VAL A 142 10.08 -2.00 -38.19
C VAL A 142 9.73 -0.63 -37.67
N VAL A 143 9.95 0.36 -38.56
CA VAL A 143 9.80 1.77 -38.22
C VAL A 143 8.38 2.11 -37.80
N GLU A 144 7.38 1.47 -38.40
CA GLU A 144 5.96 1.69 -38.11
C GLU A 144 5.59 1.22 -36.69
N ILE A 145 6.12 0.09 -36.21
CA ILE A 145 5.94 -0.36 -34.81
C ILE A 145 6.55 0.67 -33.86
N TRP A 146 7.78 1.11 -34.14
CA TRP A 146 8.43 2.11 -33.31
C TRP A 146 7.66 3.43 -33.30
N ALA A 147 7.08 3.82 -34.41
CA ALA A 147 6.22 5.02 -34.50
C ALA A 147 4.95 4.87 -33.67
N ALA A 148 4.26 3.73 -33.74
CA ALA A 148 3.09 3.42 -32.91
C ALA A 148 3.44 3.43 -31.41
N SER A 149 4.56 2.78 -31.03
CA SER A 149 5.09 2.77 -29.68
C SER A 149 5.40 4.17 -29.15
N ILE A 150 6.04 5.01 -29.98
CA ILE A 150 6.36 6.40 -29.61
C ILE A 150 5.07 7.20 -29.38
N ILE A 151 4.07 7.08 -30.28
CA ILE A 151 2.79 7.79 -30.09
C ILE A 151 2.10 7.34 -28.81
N ALA A 152 1.94 6.03 -28.59
CA ALA A 152 1.29 5.50 -27.40
C ALA A 152 2.00 5.98 -26.13
N LYS A 153 3.33 5.93 -26.11
CA LYS A 153 4.14 6.29 -24.95
C LYS A 153 4.12 7.78 -24.65
N VAL A 154 4.34 8.64 -25.65
CA VAL A 154 4.34 10.11 -25.44
C VAL A 154 2.94 10.60 -25.09
N PHE A 155 1.91 10.08 -25.73
CA PHE A 155 0.52 10.42 -25.39
C PHE A 155 0.22 10.10 -23.93
N ARG A 156 0.61 8.92 -23.49
CA ARG A 156 0.44 8.50 -22.11
C ARG A 156 1.27 9.36 -21.14
N ASP A 157 2.54 9.66 -21.46
CA ASP A 157 3.41 10.47 -20.62
C ASP A 157 2.84 11.91 -20.44
N LYS A 158 2.23 12.48 -21.48
CA LYS A 158 1.52 13.77 -21.42
C LYS A 158 0.29 13.70 -20.50
N LEU A 159 -0.54 12.65 -20.63
CA LEU A 159 -1.64 12.42 -19.68
C LEU A 159 -1.14 12.42 -18.25
N MET A 160 -0.02 11.75 -18.01
CA MET A 160 0.54 11.59 -16.68
C MET A 160 1.08 12.90 -16.10
N SER A 161 1.67 13.77 -16.93
CA SER A 161 2.09 15.11 -16.48
C SER A 161 0.88 15.93 -16.01
N THR A 162 -0.22 15.90 -16.74
CA THR A 162 -1.46 16.58 -16.32
C THR A 162 -1.96 16.07 -14.97
N TYR A 163 -1.83 14.79 -14.73
CA TYR A 163 -2.25 14.22 -13.45
C TYR A 163 -1.25 14.44 -12.32
N SER A 164 0.04 14.60 -12.62
CA SER A 164 1.05 15.01 -11.62
C SER A 164 0.69 16.34 -10.97
N GLU A 165 0.11 17.26 -11.73
CA GLU A 165 -0.41 18.53 -11.22
C GLU A 165 -1.58 18.32 -10.24
N LEU A 166 -2.44 17.33 -10.48
CA LEU A 166 -3.58 17.00 -9.62
C LEU A 166 -3.17 16.24 -8.34
N TYR A 167 -2.03 15.53 -8.38
CA TYR A 167 -1.52 14.70 -7.27
C TYR A 167 -0.04 14.98 -6.98
N PRO A 168 0.31 16.19 -6.55
CA PRO A 168 1.70 16.59 -6.32
C PRO A 168 2.41 15.73 -5.27
N ASP A 169 1.67 15.23 -4.26
CA ASP A 169 2.21 14.37 -3.22
C ASP A 169 2.73 13.02 -3.74
N LEU A 170 2.23 12.55 -4.89
CA LEU A 170 2.68 11.31 -5.50
C LEU A 170 4.04 11.46 -6.19
N ASN A 171 4.49 12.69 -6.45
CA ASN A 171 5.77 13.00 -7.11
C ASN A 171 5.99 12.16 -8.39
N LEU A 172 4.94 12.04 -9.16
CA LEU A 172 4.83 11.12 -10.29
C LEU A 172 5.86 11.38 -11.40
N GLU A 173 6.35 12.59 -11.54
CA GLU A 173 7.33 12.99 -12.57
C GLU A 173 8.72 12.37 -12.33
N ASN A 174 9.12 12.22 -11.07
CA ASN A 174 10.50 11.86 -10.72
C ASN A 174 10.78 10.36 -10.79
N HIS A 175 9.79 9.50 -10.79
CA HIS A 175 10.01 8.04 -10.81
C HIS A 175 9.42 7.36 -12.04
N LYS A 176 9.08 8.13 -13.08
CA LYS A 176 8.60 7.60 -14.38
C LYS A 176 7.66 6.41 -14.23
N TRP A 177 6.78 6.46 -13.18
CA TRP A 177 5.65 5.54 -13.03
C TRP A 177 6.00 4.10 -12.62
N TYR A 178 7.27 3.82 -12.36
CA TYR A 178 7.68 2.55 -11.79
C TYR A 178 7.52 2.56 -10.27
N TRP A 179 7.33 1.38 -9.73
CA TRP A 179 7.26 1.15 -8.31
C TRP A 179 8.58 1.52 -7.63
N THR A 180 8.59 2.62 -6.93
CA THR A 180 9.75 3.08 -6.16
C THR A 180 9.53 2.88 -4.67
N LYS A 181 10.62 2.93 -3.89
CA LYS A 181 10.56 2.88 -2.43
C LYS A 181 9.67 4.02 -1.88
N LYS A 182 9.78 5.23 -2.45
CA LYS A 182 8.94 6.37 -2.07
C LYS A 182 7.45 6.15 -2.31
N HIS A 183 7.08 5.54 -3.42
CA HIS A 183 5.69 5.20 -3.71
C HIS A 183 5.16 4.15 -2.71
N LYS A 184 5.99 3.17 -2.33
CA LYS A 184 5.68 2.19 -1.29
C LYS A 184 5.41 2.86 0.07
N GLU A 185 6.27 3.78 0.45
CA GLU A 185 6.15 4.56 1.68
C GLU A 185 4.87 5.42 1.66
N TYR A 186 4.58 6.06 0.53
CA TYR A 186 3.33 6.80 0.34
C TYR A 186 2.09 5.92 0.54
N LEU A 187 2.08 4.72 -0.04
CA LEU A 187 0.96 3.77 0.05
C LEU A 187 0.92 2.99 1.37
N SER A 188 1.92 3.11 2.25
CA SER A 188 1.86 2.49 3.58
C SER A 188 0.65 2.97 4.39
N ASN A 189 0.14 4.14 4.07
CA ASN A 189 -1.15 4.63 4.53
C ASN A 189 -2.23 4.32 3.49
N LYS A 190 -3.18 3.42 3.81
CA LYS A 190 -4.28 3.01 2.92
C LYS A 190 -5.12 4.16 2.40
N TRP A 191 -5.29 5.24 3.17
CA TRP A 191 -6.05 6.43 2.80
C TRP A 191 -5.44 7.22 1.63
N LYS A 192 -4.17 6.96 1.32
CA LYS A 192 -3.47 7.54 0.17
C LYS A 192 -3.63 6.75 -1.12
N ILE A 193 -4.32 5.60 -1.10
CA ILE A 193 -4.70 4.89 -2.31
C ILE A 193 -5.81 5.68 -2.98
N THR A 194 -5.47 6.30 -4.09
CA THR A 194 -6.37 7.15 -4.86
C THR A 194 -7.06 6.33 -5.96
N TRP A 195 -8.11 6.90 -6.55
CA TRP A 195 -8.85 6.33 -7.66
C TRP A 195 -8.01 6.10 -8.94
N ILE A 196 -6.77 6.58 -8.97
CA ILE A 196 -5.84 6.35 -10.10
C ILE A 196 -5.08 5.02 -10.01
N HIS A 197 -5.13 4.32 -8.87
CA HIS A 197 -4.46 3.05 -8.70
C HIS A 197 -5.28 1.90 -9.33
N ARG A 198 -4.59 0.90 -9.86
CA ARG A 198 -5.19 -0.37 -10.32
C ARG A 198 -5.40 -1.26 -9.11
N LEU A 199 -6.60 -1.24 -8.54
CA LEU A 199 -6.92 -1.88 -7.25
C LEU A 199 -6.83 -3.41 -7.32
N SER A 200 -7.04 -3.99 -8.50
CA SER A 200 -6.93 -5.44 -8.75
C SER A 200 -5.48 -5.96 -8.74
N TYR A 201 -4.50 -5.07 -8.84
CA TYR A 201 -3.09 -5.47 -8.85
C TYR A 201 -2.66 -6.00 -7.49
N LYS A 202 -2.03 -7.19 -7.47
CA LYS A 202 -1.64 -7.89 -6.24
C LYS A 202 -1.01 -7.01 -5.17
N PRO A 203 -0.06 -6.10 -5.47
CA PRO A 203 0.54 -5.26 -4.45
C PRO A 203 -0.42 -4.24 -3.84
N ILE A 204 -1.28 -3.61 -4.64
CA ILE A 204 -2.30 -2.67 -4.16
C ILE A 204 -3.36 -3.42 -3.35
N LYS A 205 -3.86 -4.52 -3.90
CA LYS A 205 -4.81 -5.41 -3.22
C LYS A 205 -4.28 -5.86 -1.86
N LYS A 206 -3.00 -6.28 -1.79
CA LYS A 206 -2.35 -6.66 -0.53
C LYS A 206 -2.31 -5.51 0.50
N ILE A 207 -2.09 -4.26 0.05
CA ILE A 207 -2.11 -3.10 0.94
C ILE A 207 -3.53 -2.82 1.43
N LEU A 208 -4.54 -2.92 0.56
CA LEU A 208 -5.95 -2.73 0.91
C LEU A 208 -6.46 -3.79 1.90
N GLU A 209 -6.06 -5.04 1.70
CA GLU A 209 -6.43 -6.19 2.53
C GLU A 209 -5.59 -6.28 3.82
N ALA A 210 -4.45 -5.61 3.90
CA ALA A 210 -3.61 -5.62 5.09
C ALA A 210 -4.34 -5.03 6.29
N LYS A 211 -4.25 -5.70 7.44
CA LYS A 211 -4.77 -5.18 8.70
C LYS A 211 -3.96 -3.93 9.10
N PRO A 212 -4.59 -2.88 9.67
CA PRO A 212 -3.84 -1.76 10.21
C PRO A 212 -2.93 -2.24 11.35
N LYS A 213 -1.73 -1.69 11.43
CA LYS A 213 -0.78 -2.02 12.51
C LYS A 213 -1.24 -1.40 13.82
N LEU A 214 -1.08 -2.14 14.92
CA LEU A 214 -1.45 -1.71 16.25
C LEU A 214 -0.36 -2.08 17.26
N LEU A 215 0.12 -1.12 18.04
CA LEU A 215 0.94 -1.38 19.21
C LEU A 215 0.05 -1.53 20.44
N LEU A 216 0.03 -2.72 21.02
CA LEU A 216 -0.75 -3.04 22.21
C LEU A 216 0.16 -3.13 23.43
N HIS A 217 0.13 -2.12 24.30
CA HIS A 217 0.81 -2.19 25.59
C HIS A 217 0.09 -3.16 26.52
N ILE A 218 0.85 -4.12 27.04
CA ILE A 218 0.36 -5.13 27.97
C ILE A 218 0.71 -4.71 29.39
N CYS A 219 -0.30 -4.57 30.22
CA CYS A 219 -0.11 -4.19 31.63
C CYS A 219 -0.25 -5.35 32.57
N CYS A 220 -1.44 -5.88 32.61
CA CYS A 220 -1.79 -6.92 33.55
C CYS A 220 -1.99 -8.21 32.78
N TRP A 221 -1.27 -9.18 33.20
CA TRP A 221 -1.46 -10.53 32.76
C TRP A 221 -2.35 -11.22 33.81
N PRO A 222 -3.45 -11.88 33.52
CA PRO A 222 -3.85 -12.47 32.22
C PRO A 222 -4.93 -11.68 31.46
N ASP A 223 -5.25 -10.48 31.87
CA ASP A 223 -6.34 -9.70 31.27
C ASP A 223 -6.09 -9.37 29.79
N ALA A 224 -4.83 -9.42 29.36
CA ALA A 224 -4.44 -9.19 27.97
C ALA A 224 -4.88 -10.28 26.99
N THR A 225 -5.27 -11.48 27.45
CA THR A 225 -5.64 -12.60 26.56
C THR A 225 -6.79 -12.26 25.64
N VAL A 226 -7.87 -11.73 26.17
CA VAL A 226 -9.06 -11.37 25.39
C VAL A 226 -8.79 -10.21 24.42
N PRO A 227 -8.14 -9.10 24.83
CA PRO A 227 -7.71 -8.07 23.89
C PRO A 227 -6.87 -8.58 22.73
N ILE A 228 -5.92 -9.45 22.96
CA ILE A 228 -5.09 -10.03 21.90
C ILE A 228 -5.97 -10.82 20.93
N MET A 229 -6.83 -11.72 21.43
CA MET A 229 -7.73 -12.51 20.58
C MET A 229 -8.68 -11.63 19.75
N ASP A 230 -9.30 -10.63 20.36
CA ASP A 230 -10.31 -9.79 19.68
C ASP A 230 -9.67 -8.82 18.67
N LEU A 231 -8.49 -8.30 19.00
CA LEU A 231 -7.83 -7.31 18.16
C LEU A 231 -7.06 -7.93 16.99
N LYS A 232 -6.47 -9.13 17.13
CA LYS A 232 -5.73 -9.78 16.05
C LYS A 232 -6.58 -10.07 14.80
N GLU A 233 -7.90 -10.17 14.97
CA GLU A 233 -8.83 -10.34 13.85
C GLU A 233 -8.93 -9.07 12.98
N LYS A 234 -8.73 -7.90 13.60
CA LYS A 234 -8.91 -6.59 12.96
C LYS A 234 -7.61 -5.87 12.67
N TYR A 235 -6.57 -6.14 13.45
CA TYR A 235 -5.28 -5.45 13.43
C TYR A 235 -4.11 -6.41 13.27
N ASP A 236 -3.03 -5.92 12.68
CA ASP A 236 -1.70 -6.53 12.75
C ASP A 236 -1.04 -6.04 14.03
N ILE A 237 -1.17 -6.84 15.10
CA ILE A 237 -0.81 -6.44 16.46
C ILE A 237 0.66 -6.72 16.72
N THR A 238 1.35 -5.77 17.35
CA THR A 238 2.60 -5.98 18.07
C THR A 238 2.35 -5.73 19.55
N CYS A 239 2.54 -6.74 20.38
CA CYS A 239 2.41 -6.61 21.84
C CYS A 239 3.66 -5.97 22.44
N PHE A 240 3.50 -5.07 23.39
CA PHE A 240 4.61 -4.39 24.07
C PHE A 240 4.57 -4.65 25.56
N TRP A 241 5.63 -5.25 26.09
CA TRP A 241 5.80 -5.53 27.49
C TRP A 241 6.76 -4.53 28.13
N TYR A 242 6.23 -3.65 28.97
CA TYR A 242 6.99 -2.69 29.77
C TYR A 242 6.31 -2.47 31.12
N ASP A 243 6.68 -3.27 32.12
CA ASP A 243 6.04 -3.34 33.43
C ASP A 243 7.08 -3.28 34.57
N PRO A 244 7.87 -2.20 34.69
CA PRO A 244 8.92 -2.09 35.72
C PRO A 244 8.37 -1.99 37.14
N ASN A 245 7.07 -1.76 37.27
CA ASN A 245 6.38 -1.75 38.58
C ASN A 245 6.17 -3.14 39.18
N ILE A 246 6.34 -4.23 38.42
CA ILE A 246 6.13 -5.58 38.90
C ILE A 246 7.36 -6.03 39.70
N GLN A 247 7.15 -6.35 40.96
CA GLN A 247 8.18 -6.78 41.90
C GLN A 247 7.68 -7.97 42.74
N PRO A 248 8.55 -8.84 43.31
CA PRO A 248 10.00 -8.90 43.02
C PRO A 248 10.29 -9.43 41.61
N LYS A 249 11.57 -9.41 41.21
CA LYS A 249 12.00 -9.89 39.90
C LYS A 249 11.47 -11.27 39.54
N LYS A 250 11.38 -12.17 40.50
CA LYS A 250 10.81 -13.52 40.33
C LYS A 250 9.34 -13.48 39.84
N GLU A 251 8.53 -12.55 40.36
CA GLU A 251 7.14 -12.37 39.91
C GLU A 251 7.08 -11.74 38.50
N TYR A 252 7.94 -10.77 38.23
CA TYR A 252 8.08 -10.20 36.88
C TYR A 252 8.40 -11.29 35.87
N ASP A 253 9.44 -12.09 36.10
CA ASP A 253 9.86 -13.17 35.18
C ASP A 253 8.75 -14.22 34.99
N LYS A 254 8.02 -14.54 36.05
CA LYS A 254 6.88 -15.46 35.98
C LYS A 254 5.78 -14.91 35.05
N ARG A 255 5.39 -13.64 35.21
CA ARG A 255 4.38 -13.00 34.37
C ARG A 255 4.85 -12.88 32.94
N LEU A 256 6.07 -12.45 32.72
CA LEU A 256 6.69 -12.33 31.37
C LEU A 256 6.71 -13.69 30.65
N LYS A 257 7.08 -14.77 31.34
CA LYS A 257 7.06 -16.14 30.78
C LYS A 257 5.67 -16.50 30.23
N HIS A 258 4.63 -16.23 31.01
CA HIS A 258 3.26 -16.54 30.63
C HIS A 258 2.75 -15.61 29.53
N PHE A 259 3.15 -14.34 29.49
CA PHE A 259 2.89 -13.42 28.40
C PHE A 259 3.49 -13.94 27.09
N LYS A 260 4.78 -14.31 27.08
CA LYS A 260 5.45 -14.91 25.91
C LYS A 260 4.70 -16.14 25.39
N LYS A 261 4.30 -17.03 26.31
CA LYS A 261 3.52 -18.24 25.96
C LYS A 261 2.22 -17.90 25.22
N VAL A 262 1.50 -16.84 25.62
CA VAL A 262 0.27 -16.44 24.90
C VAL A 262 0.58 -15.81 23.57
N CYS A 263 1.59 -14.97 23.46
CA CYS A 263 2.01 -14.44 22.16
C CYS A 263 2.36 -15.56 21.16
N GLU A 264 2.99 -16.62 21.62
CA GLU A 264 3.29 -17.82 20.83
C GLU A 264 2.01 -18.57 20.41
N ILE A 265 1.08 -18.83 21.35
CA ILE A 265 -0.20 -19.50 21.07
C ILE A 265 -1.02 -18.69 20.05
N GLU A 266 -1.11 -17.38 20.24
CA GLU A 266 -1.90 -16.49 19.40
C GLU A 266 -1.16 -16.05 18.11
N LYS A 267 0.11 -16.42 17.95
CA LYS A 267 0.99 -16.09 16.84
C LYS A 267 1.08 -14.58 16.60
N VAL A 268 1.22 -13.82 17.67
CA VAL A 268 1.41 -12.37 17.63
C VAL A 268 2.84 -12.00 18.03
N PRO A 269 3.51 -11.10 17.31
CA PRO A 269 4.82 -10.61 17.67
C PRO A 269 4.76 -9.79 18.96
N TYR A 270 5.86 -9.80 19.72
CA TYR A 270 6.00 -8.99 20.91
C TYR A 270 7.38 -8.32 21.00
N ILE A 271 7.41 -7.21 21.73
CA ILE A 271 8.62 -6.48 22.09
C ILE A 271 8.68 -6.44 23.62
N GLU A 272 9.79 -6.91 24.17
CA GLU A 272 10.11 -6.82 25.58
C GLU A 272 11.06 -5.65 25.81
N TRP A 273 10.73 -4.76 26.75
CA TRP A 273 11.64 -3.72 27.18
C TRP A 273 12.40 -4.14 28.43
N SER A 274 13.50 -3.44 28.72
CA SER A 274 14.31 -3.70 29.91
C SER A 274 13.48 -3.60 31.18
N TYR A 275 13.81 -4.42 32.17
CA TYR A 275 13.24 -4.35 33.52
C TYR A 275 13.83 -3.17 34.31
N ASP A 276 13.24 -1.99 34.08
CA ASP A 276 13.76 -0.68 34.48
C ASP A 276 13.16 -0.21 35.81
N VAL A 277 13.42 -0.98 36.87
CA VAL A 277 12.89 -0.70 38.21
C VAL A 277 13.43 0.61 38.79
N ASP A 278 14.71 0.91 38.54
CA ASP A 278 15.31 2.14 39.05
C ASP A 278 14.62 3.40 38.53
N ASN A 279 14.22 3.37 37.26
CA ASN A 279 13.45 4.46 36.66
C ASN A 279 12.03 4.52 37.28
N PHE A 280 11.38 3.38 37.46
CA PHE A 280 10.10 3.33 38.16
C PHE A 280 10.19 3.93 39.54
N MET A 281 11.20 3.58 40.35
CA MET A 281 11.41 4.11 41.71
C MET A 281 11.66 5.62 41.69
N LYS A 282 12.38 6.15 40.68
CA LYS A 282 12.57 7.60 40.50
C LYS A 282 11.25 8.31 40.21
N GLU A 283 10.42 7.77 39.33
CA GLU A 283 9.14 8.37 38.92
C GLU A 283 8.11 8.42 40.09
N ILE A 284 8.19 7.51 41.05
CA ILE A 284 7.27 7.48 42.21
C ILE A 284 7.89 8.02 43.50
N LYS A 285 9.11 8.54 43.41
CA LYS A 285 9.83 9.08 44.58
C LYS A 285 8.96 10.11 45.34
N TRP A 286 8.90 10.00 46.62
CA TRP A 286 8.06 10.78 47.56
C TRP A 286 6.54 10.51 47.47
N LEU A 287 6.11 9.54 46.64
CA LEU A 287 4.71 9.13 46.49
C LEU A 287 4.43 7.72 46.99
N GLU A 288 5.44 7.05 47.54
CA GLU A 288 5.41 5.62 47.93
C GLU A 288 4.21 5.32 48.86
N ASN A 289 3.97 6.21 49.83
CA ASN A 289 2.91 6.07 50.83
C ASN A 289 1.56 6.66 50.43
N THR A 290 1.43 7.16 49.19
CA THR A 290 0.13 7.62 48.73
C THR A 290 -0.82 6.44 48.53
N PRO A 291 -2.14 6.62 48.75
CA PRO A 291 -3.13 5.55 48.53
C PRO A 291 -3.05 4.99 47.10
N GLU A 292 -3.48 3.73 46.94
CA GLU A 292 -3.60 3.15 45.58
C GLU A 292 -4.59 3.97 44.74
N ARG A 293 -4.36 4.11 43.45
CA ARG A 293 -5.09 4.93 42.44
C ARG A 293 -4.83 6.45 42.52
N TRP A 294 -3.99 6.91 43.42
CA TRP A 294 -3.58 8.31 43.52
C TRP A 294 -2.33 8.60 42.65
N ASP A 295 -1.57 9.62 42.99
CA ASP A 295 -0.49 10.15 42.15
C ASP A 295 0.62 9.13 41.83
N LYS A 296 0.96 8.24 42.77
CA LYS A 296 1.85 7.12 42.53
C LYS A 296 1.42 6.28 41.32
N CYS A 297 0.14 5.92 41.27
CA CYS A 297 -0.40 5.14 40.16
C CYS A 297 -0.49 5.96 38.86
N THR A 298 -0.77 7.25 38.96
CA THR A 298 -0.80 8.17 37.83
C THR A 298 0.58 8.27 37.16
N ASN A 299 1.64 8.44 37.95
CA ASN A 299 3.02 8.46 37.46
C ASN A 299 3.44 7.11 36.85
N CYS A 300 3.04 6.00 37.46
CA CYS A 300 3.23 4.67 36.89
C CYS A 300 2.57 4.51 35.52
N TYR A 301 1.35 5.02 35.34
CA TYR A 301 0.66 4.98 34.03
C TYR A 301 1.35 5.91 33.03
N ASP A 302 1.68 7.14 33.41
CA ASP A 302 2.35 8.10 32.53
C ASP A 302 3.67 7.55 31.99
N MET A 303 4.53 7.01 32.85
CA MET A 303 5.81 6.43 32.46
C MET A 303 5.64 5.31 31.42
N ARG A 304 4.71 4.40 31.64
CA ARG A 304 4.49 3.24 30.77
C ARG A 304 3.85 3.63 29.45
N LEU A 305 2.87 4.52 29.47
CA LEU A 305 2.19 5.03 28.28
C LEU A 305 3.10 5.95 27.45
N ARG A 306 3.91 6.76 28.10
CA ARG A 306 4.97 7.56 27.45
C ARG A 306 5.90 6.68 26.65
N LYS A 307 6.42 5.63 27.28
CA LYS A 307 7.32 4.68 26.61
C LYS A 307 6.66 3.94 25.45
N THR A 308 5.38 3.60 25.61
CA THR A 308 4.59 2.97 24.55
C THR A 308 4.41 3.90 23.35
N ALA A 309 4.06 5.17 23.57
CA ALA A 309 3.89 6.14 22.51
C ALA A 309 5.22 6.47 21.79
N GLU A 310 6.33 6.56 22.53
CA GLU A 310 7.67 6.72 21.94
C GLU A 310 8.01 5.54 21.01
N LEU A 311 7.79 4.31 21.48
CA LEU A 311 8.03 3.11 20.69
C LEU A 311 7.10 3.03 19.47
N ALA A 312 5.82 3.40 19.60
CA ALA A 312 4.88 3.45 18.50
C ALA A 312 5.40 4.37 17.37
N LYS A 313 5.93 5.55 17.73
CA LYS A 313 6.54 6.48 16.79
C LYS A 313 7.81 5.89 16.14
N GLU A 314 8.70 5.28 16.90
CA GLU A 314 9.92 4.65 16.39
C GLU A 314 9.61 3.55 15.37
N LEU A 315 8.56 2.75 15.62
CA LEU A 315 8.12 1.66 14.75
C LEU A 315 7.23 2.11 13.58
N TRP A 316 6.91 3.38 13.48
CA TRP A 316 5.96 3.92 12.50
C TRP A 316 4.58 3.26 12.57
N ILE A 317 4.12 2.96 13.79
CA ILE A 317 2.79 2.45 14.10
C ILE A 317 1.94 3.61 14.63
N ASN A 318 0.97 4.05 13.85
CA ASN A 318 0.13 5.20 14.23
C ASN A 318 -0.90 4.84 15.30
N ASP A 319 -1.50 3.65 15.20
CA ASP A 319 -2.54 3.21 16.12
C ASP A 319 -1.90 2.49 17.33
N TRP A 320 -2.30 2.89 18.51
CA TRP A 320 -1.83 2.25 19.73
C TRP A 320 -2.93 2.16 20.80
N THR A 321 -2.80 1.25 21.74
CA THR A 321 -3.72 1.10 22.87
C THR A 321 -3.05 0.36 24.01
N THR A 322 -3.78 0.19 25.13
CA THR A 322 -3.27 -0.48 26.33
C THR A 322 -4.31 -1.36 26.96
N THR A 323 -3.87 -2.44 27.63
CA THR A 323 -4.72 -3.26 28.47
C THR A 323 -4.92 -2.68 29.88
N LEU A 324 -4.31 -1.53 30.20
CA LEU A 324 -4.54 -0.81 31.46
C LEU A 324 -6.02 -0.50 31.71
N ASN A 325 -6.79 -0.23 30.64
CA ASN A 325 -8.20 0.13 30.70
C ASN A 325 -9.16 -1.04 31.02
N ILE A 326 -8.65 -2.26 31.11
CA ILE A 326 -9.45 -3.44 31.48
C ILE A 326 -9.78 -3.45 32.96
N SER A 327 -8.82 -3.10 33.81
CA SER A 327 -9.00 -3.17 35.25
C SER A 327 -10.06 -2.19 35.75
N PRO A 328 -11.11 -2.65 36.47
CA PRO A 328 -12.11 -1.78 37.07
C PRO A 328 -11.55 -0.86 38.16
N HIS A 329 -10.36 -1.18 38.61
CA HIS A 329 -9.68 -0.45 39.69
C HIS A 329 -8.80 0.69 39.21
N LYS A 330 -8.78 0.99 37.91
CA LYS A 330 -7.96 2.07 37.35
C LYS A 330 -8.81 3.26 36.89
N ASP A 331 -8.28 4.47 37.15
CA ASP A 331 -8.92 5.73 36.82
C ASP A 331 -8.77 6.01 35.32
N LEU A 332 -9.86 5.81 34.58
CA LEU A 332 -9.89 5.99 33.14
C LEU A 332 -9.74 7.47 32.72
N GLU A 333 -10.27 8.42 33.50
CA GLU A 333 -10.19 9.83 33.15
C GLU A 333 -8.75 10.36 33.22
N LYS A 334 -8.01 9.96 34.27
CA LYS A 334 -6.59 10.26 34.36
C LYS A 334 -5.81 9.66 33.20
N MET A 335 -6.11 8.42 32.80
CA MET A 335 -5.48 7.78 31.66
C MET A 335 -5.82 8.48 30.33
N PHE A 336 -7.07 8.93 30.14
CA PHE A 336 -7.45 9.67 28.92
C PHE A 336 -6.62 10.94 28.74
N LYS A 337 -6.41 11.72 29.82
CA LYS A 337 -5.57 12.92 29.79
C LYS A 337 -4.11 12.60 29.40
N ILE A 338 -3.58 11.48 29.89
CA ILE A 338 -2.23 11.02 29.55
C ILE A 338 -2.17 10.63 28.06
N TRP A 339 -3.16 9.92 27.53
CA TRP A 339 -3.20 9.52 26.13
C TRP A 339 -3.28 10.71 25.18
N ASP A 340 -4.19 11.62 25.45
CA ASP A 340 -4.38 12.83 24.62
C ASP A 340 -3.06 13.64 24.57
N LYS A 341 -2.32 13.72 25.69
CA LYS A 341 -1.00 14.36 25.74
C LYS A 341 0.00 13.73 24.75
N TYR A 342 0.08 12.41 24.70
CA TYR A 342 1.06 11.71 23.86
C TYR A 342 0.60 11.59 22.42
N ASP A 343 -0.69 11.47 22.14
CA ASP A 343 -1.24 11.53 20.78
C ASP A 343 -0.91 12.88 20.13
N LEU A 344 -1.14 13.98 20.83
CA LEU A 344 -0.78 15.33 20.34
C LEU A 344 0.72 15.48 20.14
N LYS A 345 1.53 15.04 21.11
CA LYS A 345 2.99 15.18 21.07
C LYS A 345 3.62 14.41 19.90
N HIS A 346 3.13 13.20 19.61
CA HIS A 346 3.74 12.30 18.65
C HIS A 346 2.95 12.13 17.34
N LYS A 347 1.78 12.77 17.22
CA LYS A 347 0.84 12.63 16.09
C LYS A 347 0.40 11.18 15.90
N LEU A 348 0.03 10.54 17.00
CA LEU A 348 -0.46 9.17 17.06
C LEU A 348 -1.99 9.15 17.23
N ASN A 349 -2.59 7.96 17.19
CA ASN A 349 -4.01 7.73 17.37
C ASN A 349 -4.23 6.65 18.45
N PHE A 350 -4.61 7.08 19.66
CA PHE A 350 -4.95 6.14 20.72
C PHE A 350 -6.36 5.56 20.49
N LEU A 351 -6.43 4.25 20.41
CA LEU A 351 -7.72 3.56 20.25
C LEU A 351 -8.41 3.39 21.61
N LYS A 352 -9.47 4.16 21.84
CA LYS A 352 -10.29 4.12 23.06
C LYS A 352 -11.22 2.89 23.04
N ILE A 353 -10.65 1.68 23.14
CA ILE A 353 -11.37 0.41 23.07
C ILE A 353 -11.87 0.00 24.45
N ALA A 354 -13.17 -0.31 24.55
CA ALA A 354 -13.77 -0.81 25.80
C ALA A 354 -13.67 -2.33 25.89
N PHE A 355 -12.58 -2.83 26.47
CA PHE A 355 -12.32 -4.28 26.60
C PHE A 355 -13.22 -5.00 27.62
N ARG A 356 -13.96 -4.30 28.46
CA ARG A 356 -14.84 -4.88 29.50
C ARG A 356 -16.17 -5.43 28.98
N LYS A 357 -16.41 -5.37 27.67
CA LYS A 357 -17.61 -5.91 27.05
C LYS A 357 -17.49 -7.40 26.70
N ASN A 358 -18.58 -8.04 26.30
CA ASN A 358 -18.62 -9.40 25.75
C ASN A 358 -18.06 -10.49 26.69
N LYS A 359 -18.43 -10.46 27.97
CA LYS A 359 -18.01 -11.47 28.96
C LYS A 359 -16.49 -11.67 28.98
N TRP A 360 -15.73 -10.58 28.90
CA TRP A 360 -14.27 -10.61 28.78
C TRP A 360 -13.61 -11.37 29.93
N PHE A 361 -14.15 -11.25 31.16
CA PHE A 361 -13.58 -11.91 32.35
C PHE A 361 -13.73 -13.41 32.26
N GLU A 362 -14.95 -13.90 31.99
CA GLU A 362 -15.25 -15.32 31.82
C GLU A 362 -14.40 -15.95 30.70
N ARG A 363 -14.32 -15.27 29.56
CA ARG A 363 -13.47 -15.70 28.43
C ARG A 363 -11.99 -15.75 28.82
N SER A 364 -11.51 -14.78 29.59
CA SER A 364 -10.12 -14.76 30.09
C SER A 364 -9.87 -15.90 31.09
N VAL A 365 -10.82 -16.21 31.95
CA VAL A 365 -10.71 -17.34 32.90
C VAL A 365 -10.68 -18.66 32.14
N GLU A 366 -11.57 -18.87 31.22
CA GLU A 366 -11.64 -20.08 30.39
C GLU A 366 -10.33 -20.28 29.60
N TYR A 367 -9.85 -19.22 28.90
CA TYR A 367 -8.60 -19.26 28.15
C TYR A 367 -7.42 -19.66 29.04
N THR A 368 -7.28 -19.03 30.19
CA THR A 368 -6.15 -19.28 31.08
C THR A 368 -6.18 -20.67 31.68
N LYS A 369 -7.38 -21.23 31.98
CA LYS A 369 -7.54 -22.63 32.41
C LYS A 369 -7.15 -23.59 31.29
N LYS A 370 -7.68 -23.38 30.07
CA LYS A 370 -7.40 -24.23 28.92
C LYS A 370 -5.92 -24.34 28.58
N HIS A 371 -5.19 -23.24 28.70
CA HIS A 371 -3.78 -23.17 28.29
C HIS A 371 -2.80 -23.24 29.47
N ASN A 372 -3.30 -23.50 30.69
CA ASN A 372 -2.48 -23.52 31.91
C ASN A 372 -1.63 -22.26 32.08
N ILE A 373 -2.32 -21.10 32.12
CA ILE A 373 -1.70 -19.78 32.25
C ILE A 373 -1.87 -19.28 33.67
N TYR A 374 -0.77 -18.79 34.26
CA TYR A 374 -0.80 -18.19 35.59
C TYR A 374 -1.70 -16.96 35.66
N ARG A 375 -2.51 -16.83 36.70
CA ARG A 375 -3.34 -15.66 37.00
C ARG A 375 -2.92 -15.05 38.30
N GLN A 376 -2.49 -13.79 38.26
CA GLN A 376 -2.25 -13.01 39.49
C GLN A 376 -3.56 -12.39 39.99
N ASN A 377 -3.57 -12.08 41.29
CA ASN A 377 -4.67 -11.42 41.98
C ASN A 377 -4.28 -10.05 42.58
N TYR A 378 -3.10 -9.52 42.25
CA TYR A 378 -2.58 -8.25 42.73
C TYR A 378 -1.83 -7.47 41.64
N CYS A 379 -1.65 -6.16 41.86
CA CYS A 379 -1.03 -5.26 40.89
C CYS A 379 0.42 -5.65 40.51
N GLY A 380 1.20 -6.09 41.49
CA GLY A 380 2.64 -6.37 41.34
C GLY A 380 3.55 -5.25 41.86
N CYS A 381 3.04 -4.06 42.10
CA CYS A 381 3.77 -2.97 42.76
C CYS A 381 3.93 -3.27 44.24
N VAL A 382 5.14 -3.13 44.79
CA VAL A 382 5.43 -3.37 46.24
C VAL A 382 4.66 -2.43 47.16
N TYR A 383 4.21 -1.30 46.66
CA TYR A 383 3.42 -0.30 47.37
C TYR A 383 1.90 -0.45 47.12
N SER A 384 1.46 -1.59 46.57
CA SER A 384 0.04 -1.88 46.43
C SER A 384 -0.56 -2.41 47.73
N ASP A 385 -1.78 -2.00 48.05
CA ASP A 385 -2.51 -2.46 49.22
C ASP A 385 -2.75 -3.99 49.21
N THR A 386 -2.73 -4.58 48.02
CA THR A 386 -2.90 -6.02 47.78
C THR A 386 -1.60 -6.79 47.62
N PHE A 387 -0.45 -6.15 47.87
CA PHE A 387 0.85 -6.81 47.71
C PHE A 387 1.02 -7.93 48.75
N PRO A 388 1.36 -9.17 48.32
CA PRO A 388 1.40 -10.31 49.25
C PRO A 388 2.50 -10.20 50.31
N GLU A 389 2.16 -10.46 51.57
CA GLU A 389 3.11 -10.39 52.69
C GLU A 389 4.32 -11.30 52.54
N LYS A 390 4.16 -12.45 51.87
CA LYS A 390 5.29 -13.36 51.58
C LYS A 390 6.38 -12.76 50.71
N TYR A 391 6.16 -11.60 50.12
CA TYR A 391 7.12 -10.86 49.32
C TYR A 391 7.54 -9.53 49.97
N LYS A 392 6.88 -9.14 51.09
CA LYS A 392 7.33 -8.04 51.93
C LYS A 392 8.51 -8.49 52.80
#